data_2cda56dca93bf52f1190ad333a936378
#
_entry.id   2cda56dca93bf52f1190ad333a936378
#
_cell.length_a   1.000
_cell.length_b   1.000
_cell.length_c   1.000
_cell.angle_alpha   90.00
_cell.angle_beta   90.00
_cell.angle_gamma   90.00
#
_symmetry.space_group_name_H-M   'P 1'
#
loop_
_entity.id
_entity.type
_entity.pdbx_description
1 polymer ?
#
loop_
_entity_poly.entity_id
_entity_poly.type
_entity_poly.pdbx_seq_one_letter_code
_entity_poly.pdbx_strand_id
1 'polypeptide(L)'
;QCRNTYAGGYIHFLDKTLGMVEDWKWTFEGGNPSVSTDQNPVVQYVNPGKYKVTLTAKNSVNSSVKEKEGYVYVISAEKLVLYLSFDGDNKDIGPNQLNPEELIGGTGANVYNAPARFSGESAECRFAAHFQGDKENYSILSIPEEGLKSHYTESEFTVAFWVKTSNMTGKNAIFHQGVGPGATYTDPVPRQSWFRLDTSGKTVVFCVEYKGKAGNWAEYEGKRMDDGEWHHYVCVYQKVDGKRDSYLYIDGEKVIEKKGVIDKVVDNWPYYIGCNYRFTNGAFAPENFLNGYLDDFILYERILSESEIKELYNN
;
A
#
# COMPACT_ATOMS: atom_id res chain seq x y z
N GLN A 1 -14.34 -12.37 -1.70
CA GLN A 1 -13.46 -11.38 -2.32
C GLN A 1 -13.40 -10.13 -1.46
N CYS A 2 -12.33 -9.36 -1.60
CA CYS A 2 -11.98 -8.26 -0.73
C CYS A 2 -13.04 -7.18 -0.67
N ARG A 3 -13.19 -6.58 0.48
CA ARG A 3 -14.20 -5.56 0.75
C ARG A 3 -13.69 -4.14 0.55
N ASN A 4 -12.44 -4.00 0.11
CA ASN A 4 -11.82 -2.72 -0.19
C ASN A 4 -11.71 -2.55 -1.71
N THR A 5 -12.03 -1.35 -2.18
CA THR A 5 -11.87 -0.96 -3.58
C THR A 5 -11.70 0.56 -3.66
N TYR A 6 -11.62 1.11 -4.87
CA TYR A 6 -11.59 2.55 -5.12
C TYR A 6 -12.88 3.03 -5.80
N ALA A 7 -13.15 4.30 -5.77
CA ALA A 7 -14.34 4.90 -6.40
C ALA A 7 -14.33 4.67 -7.92
N GLY A 8 -15.29 3.89 -8.40
CA GLY A 8 -15.38 3.34 -9.76
C GLY A 8 -15.01 1.87 -9.86
N GLY A 9 -14.38 1.29 -8.84
CA GLY A 9 -13.99 -0.12 -8.79
C GLY A 9 -15.16 -1.07 -8.51
N TYR A 10 -14.87 -2.37 -8.59
CA TYR A 10 -15.84 -3.44 -8.43
C TYR A 10 -15.49 -4.34 -7.25
N ILE A 11 -16.51 -4.85 -6.59
CA ILE A 11 -16.41 -5.91 -5.57
C ILE A 11 -17.22 -7.12 -6.03
N HIS A 12 -16.61 -8.29 -5.94
CA HIS A 12 -17.26 -9.56 -6.19
C HIS A 12 -17.66 -10.18 -4.85
N PHE A 13 -18.92 -10.35 -4.61
CA PHE A 13 -19.43 -10.98 -3.41
C PHE A 13 -19.54 -12.49 -3.61
N LEU A 14 -19.21 -13.25 -2.57
CA LEU A 14 -19.33 -14.70 -2.56
C LEU A 14 -20.28 -15.10 -1.43
N ASP A 15 -21.29 -15.87 -1.75
CA ASP A 15 -22.14 -16.49 -0.76
C ASP A 15 -21.38 -17.58 0.01
N LYS A 16 -21.44 -17.53 1.33
CA LYS A 16 -20.87 -18.51 2.26
C LYS A 16 -21.95 -19.11 3.18
N THR A 17 -23.20 -19.02 2.78
CA THR A 17 -24.30 -19.57 3.56
C THR A 17 -24.20 -21.08 3.63
N LEU A 18 -24.25 -21.62 4.84
CA LEU A 18 -24.24 -23.07 5.05
C LEU A 18 -25.64 -23.66 4.83
N GLY A 19 -25.70 -24.80 4.18
CA GLY A 19 -26.94 -25.53 3.89
C GLY A 19 -27.46 -25.28 2.47
N MET A 20 -28.66 -25.82 2.20
CA MET A 20 -29.29 -25.63 0.89
C MET A 20 -29.98 -24.28 0.85
N VAL A 21 -29.57 -23.43 -0.07
CA VAL A 21 -30.20 -22.13 -0.36
C VAL A 21 -30.83 -22.20 -1.73
N GLU A 22 -32.07 -21.71 -1.85
CA GLU A 22 -32.86 -21.68 -3.09
C GLU A 22 -32.95 -20.25 -3.65
N ASP A 23 -33.01 -19.24 -2.76
CA ASP A 23 -33.13 -17.83 -3.12
C ASP A 23 -32.12 -16.97 -2.37
N TRP A 24 -31.52 -16.00 -3.08
CA TRP A 24 -30.66 -14.94 -2.54
C TRP A 24 -31.31 -13.58 -2.77
N LYS A 25 -31.19 -12.70 -1.79
CA LYS A 25 -31.49 -11.29 -1.94
C LYS A 25 -30.37 -10.50 -1.26
N TRP A 26 -29.53 -9.89 -2.06
CA TRP A 26 -28.53 -8.96 -1.62
C TRP A 26 -29.04 -7.53 -1.67
N THR A 27 -28.60 -6.69 -0.73
CA THR A 27 -28.79 -5.25 -0.75
C THR A 27 -27.46 -4.59 -0.48
N PHE A 28 -27.08 -3.65 -1.34
CA PHE A 28 -25.80 -2.96 -1.33
C PHE A 28 -26.03 -1.46 -1.21
N GLU A 29 -25.80 -0.90 -0.02
CA GLU A 29 -25.82 0.55 0.16
C GLU A 29 -24.75 1.18 -0.73
N GLY A 30 -25.09 2.23 -1.50
CA GLY A 30 -24.17 2.93 -2.42
C GLY A 30 -23.66 2.11 -3.60
N GLY A 31 -24.03 0.84 -3.72
CA GLY A 31 -23.61 -0.07 -4.79
C GLY A 31 -24.47 0.01 -6.04
N ASN A 32 -23.90 -0.37 -7.17
CA ASN A 32 -24.59 -0.54 -8.45
C ASN A 32 -24.28 -1.93 -9.04
N PRO A 33 -25.26 -2.87 -9.12
CA PRO A 33 -26.64 -2.71 -8.68
C PRO A 33 -26.77 -2.59 -7.14
N SER A 34 -27.80 -1.87 -6.66
CA SER A 34 -28.09 -1.75 -5.22
C SER A 34 -28.80 -2.97 -4.64
N VAL A 35 -29.33 -3.86 -5.50
CA VAL A 35 -29.97 -5.13 -5.13
C VAL A 35 -29.59 -6.18 -6.18
N SER A 36 -29.34 -7.42 -5.75
CA SER A 36 -29.15 -8.57 -6.64
C SER A 36 -29.79 -9.83 -6.06
N THR A 37 -30.21 -10.74 -6.94
CA THR A 37 -30.66 -12.09 -6.61
C THR A 37 -29.67 -13.17 -7.03
N ASP A 38 -28.57 -12.79 -7.62
CA ASP A 38 -27.48 -13.72 -7.96
C ASP A 38 -26.84 -14.27 -6.70
N GLN A 39 -26.41 -15.52 -6.73
CA GLN A 39 -25.68 -16.11 -5.62
C GLN A 39 -24.38 -15.35 -5.32
N ASN A 40 -23.63 -14.97 -6.36
CA ASN A 40 -22.34 -14.31 -6.26
C ASN A 40 -22.31 -13.03 -7.13
N PRO A 41 -22.92 -11.93 -6.68
CA PRO A 41 -23.03 -10.71 -7.46
C PRO A 41 -21.71 -9.93 -7.55
N VAL A 42 -21.59 -9.14 -8.62
CA VAL A 42 -20.54 -8.14 -8.81
C VAL A 42 -21.17 -6.76 -8.72
N VAL A 43 -20.60 -5.90 -7.88
CA VAL A 43 -21.16 -4.59 -7.56
C VAL A 43 -20.09 -3.51 -7.72
N GLN A 44 -20.42 -2.45 -8.46
CA GLN A 44 -19.59 -1.25 -8.59
C GLN A 44 -19.92 -0.23 -7.51
N TYR A 45 -18.90 0.42 -6.96
CA TYR A 45 -19.05 1.54 -6.03
C TYR A 45 -18.41 2.80 -6.64
N VAL A 46 -19.21 3.83 -6.90
CA VAL A 46 -18.75 5.03 -7.61
C VAL A 46 -18.31 6.17 -6.70
N ASN A 47 -18.71 6.15 -5.43
CA ASN A 47 -18.35 7.18 -4.46
C ASN A 47 -17.47 6.60 -3.34
N PRO A 48 -16.50 7.36 -2.82
CA PRO A 48 -15.76 6.98 -1.62
C PRO A 48 -16.68 6.87 -0.41
N GLY A 49 -16.36 5.97 0.52
CA GLY A 49 -17.13 5.82 1.76
C GLY A 49 -17.14 4.39 2.29
N LYS A 50 -17.87 4.21 3.40
CA LYS A 50 -18.15 2.91 4.02
C LYS A 50 -19.61 2.55 3.79
N TYR A 51 -19.84 1.32 3.36
CA TYR A 51 -21.17 0.89 2.92
C TYR A 51 -21.60 -0.41 3.59
N LYS A 52 -22.87 -0.43 3.96
CA LYS A 52 -23.54 -1.60 4.48
C LYS A 52 -23.86 -2.60 3.38
N VAL A 53 -23.79 -3.89 3.74
CA VAL A 53 -24.24 -5.00 2.89
C VAL A 53 -25.17 -5.91 3.69
N THR A 54 -26.27 -6.28 3.08
CA THR A 54 -27.24 -7.24 3.65
C THR A 54 -27.45 -8.39 2.70
N LEU A 55 -27.37 -9.63 3.21
CA LEU A 55 -27.77 -10.84 2.50
C LEU A 55 -28.96 -11.48 3.21
N THR A 56 -30.03 -11.76 2.46
CA THR A 56 -31.08 -12.65 2.85
C THR A 56 -30.97 -13.92 2.01
N ALA A 57 -30.80 -15.06 2.68
CA ALA A 57 -30.78 -16.39 2.05
C ALA A 57 -31.96 -17.20 2.50
N LYS A 58 -32.66 -17.85 1.59
CA LYS A 58 -33.88 -18.62 1.86
C LYS A 58 -33.85 -20.01 1.22
N ASN A 59 -34.61 -20.91 1.82
CA ASN A 59 -35.12 -22.13 1.18
C ASN A 59 -36.60 -22.31 1.51
N SER A 60 -37.19 -23.44 1.10
CA SER A 60 -38.60 -23.77 1.32
C SER A 60 -39.02 -23.84 2.80
N VAL A 61 -38.06 -23.90 3.74
CA VAL A 61 -38.34 -24.10 5.18
C VAL A 61 -37.97 -22.87 6.00
N ASN A 62 -36.83 -22.21 5.68
CA ASN A 62 -36.23 -21.18 6.50
C ASN A 62 -35.76 -19.97 5.70
N SER A 63 -35.59 -18.83 6.41
CA SER A 63 -34.95 -17.62 5.90
C SER A 63 -33.97 -17.12 6.94
N SER A 64 -32.77 -16.73 6.48
CA SER A 64 -31.74 -16.14 7.31
C SER A 64 -31.31 -14.78 6.74
N VAL A 65 -31.05 -13.81 7.61
CA VAL A 65 -30.57 -12.48 7.22
C VAL A 65 -29.26 -12.22 7.91
N LYS A 66 -28.26 -11.80 7.15
CA LYS A 66 -26.98 -11.30 7.65
C LYS A 66 -26.80 -9.86 7.19
N GLU A 67 -26.59 -8.96 8.14
CA GLU A 67 -26.31 -7.55 7.89
C GLU A 67 -24.92 -7.22 8.42
N LYS A 68 -24.15 -6.45 7.66
CA LYS A 68 -22.82 -6.00 8.03
C LYS A 68 -22.69 -4.49 7.72
N GLU A 69 -22.61 -3.69 8.78
CA GLU A 69 -22.36 -2.24 8.69
C GLU A 69 -20.91 -1.96 8.28
N GLY A 70 -20.69 -0.95 7.44
CA GLY A 70 -19.38 -0.55 6.97
C GLY A 70 -18.58 -1.69 6.34
N TYR A 71 -19.24 -2.64 5.74
CA TYR A 71 -18.61 -3.86 5.21
C TYR A 71 -17.75 -3.60 3.98
N VAL A 72 -18.14 -2.67 3.13
CA VAL A 72 -17.37 -2.23 1.98
C VAL A 72 -16.72 -0.90 2.29
N TYR A 73 -15.42 -0.80 2.05
CA TYR A 73 -14.68 0.45 2.12
C TYR A 73 -14.18 0.85 0.73
N VAL A 74 -14.51 2.06 0.31
CA VAL A 74 -14.20 2.61 -1.01
C VAL A 74 -13.31 3.84 -0.82
N ILE A 75 -12.04 3.74 -1.23
CA ILE A 75 -11.12 4.88 -1.19
C ILE A 75 -11.37 5.83 -2.36
N SER A 76 -10.93 7.10 -2.22
CA SER A 76 -11.01 8.08 -3.31
C SER A 76 -10.17 7.63 -4.50
N ALA A 77 -10.73 7.77 -5.71
CA ALA A 77 -9.99 7.60 -6.97
C ALA A 77 -9.28 8.88 -7.42
N GLU A 78 -9.52 10.01 -6.75
CA GLU A 78 -8.92 11.28 -7.13
C GLU A 78 -7.41 11.24 -7.01
N LYS A 79 -6.74 11.33 -8.17
CA LYS A 79 -5.27 11.25 -8.24
C LYS A 79 -4.67 9.96 -7.62
N LEU A 80 -5.46 8.89 -7.57
CA LEU A 80 -4.96 7.57 -7.22
C LEU A 80 -4.08 7.04 -8.35
N VAL A 81 -2.83 6.75 -8.05
CA VAL A 81 -1.84 6.26 -9.01
C VAL A 81 -1.74 4.75 -8.99
N LEU A 82 -1.65 4.18 -7.79
CA LEU A 82 -1.42 2.76 -7.56
C LEU A 82 -2.16 2.30 -6.31
N TYR A 83 -2.75 1.11 -6.37
CA TYR A 83 -3.30 0.43 -5.20
C TYR A 83 -3.03 -1.07 -5.26
N LEU A 84 -2.05 -1.53 -4.49
CA LEU A 84 -1.75 -2.94 -4.29
C LEU A 84 -2.40 -3.39 -2.99
N SER A 85 -3.51 -4.10 -3.08
CA SER A 85 -4.22 -4.61 -1.90
C SER A 85 -3.59 -5.85 -1.32
N PHE A 86 -2.75 -6.54 -2.08
CA PHE A 86 -2.11 -7.82 -1.73
C PHE A 86 -3.07 -8.93 -1.30
N ASP A 87 -4.30 -8.85 -1.72
CA ASP A 87 -5.36 -9.81 -1.41
C ASP A 87 -5.32 -11.05 -2.30
N GLY A 88 -4.22 -11.75 -2.30
CA GLY A 88 -3.99 -12.99 -3.02
C GLY A 88 -3.07 -12.86 -4.23
N ASP A 89 -2.73 -11.64 -4.66
CA ASP A 89 -1.76 -11.36 -5.72
C ASP A 89 -1.07 -9.99 -5.51
N ASN A 90 -0.23 -9.59 -6.47
CA ASN A 90 0.49 -8.31 -6.46
C ASN A 90 -0.07 -7.31 -7.48
N LYS A 91 -1.29 -7.50 -7.96
CA LYS A 91 -1.84 -6.64 -9.00
C LYS A 91 -2.27 -5.28 -8.48
N ASP A 92 -2.10 -4.28 -9.33
CA ASP A 92 -2.69 -2.98 -9.13
C ASP A 92 -4.19 -3.05 -9.38
N ILE A 93 -4.98 -2.94 -8.32
CA ILE A 93 -6.44 -2.86 -8.42
C ILE A 93 -6.92 -1.43 -8.71
N GLY A 94 -6.03 -0.44 -8.73
CA GLY A 94 -6.33 0.95 -9.01
C GLY A 94 -6.68 1.24 -10.48
N PRO A 95 -6.98 2.50 -10.81
CA PRO A 95 -7.48 2.86 -12.15
C PRO A 95 -6.43 2.75 -13.26
N ASN A 96 -5.14 2.78 -12.93
CA ASN A 96 -4.07 2.80 -13.93
C ASN A 96 -3.53 1.42 -14.30
N GLN A 97 -3.84 0.38 -13.52
CA GLN A 97 -3.42 -1.01 -13.77
C GLN A 97 -1.89 -1.16 -13.91
N LEU A 98 -1.13 -0.46 -13.06
CA LEU A 98 0.33 -0.48 -13.04
C LEU A 98 0.85 -1.75 -12.35
N ASN A 99 0.58 -2.89 -12.94
CA ASN A 99 0.93 -4.18 -12.35
C ASN A 99 2.45 -4.32 -12.19
N PRO A 100 2.95 -4.54 -10.95
CA PRO A 100 4.37 -4.75 -10.72
C PRO A 100 4.90 -6.02 -11.39
N GLU A 101 6.15 -5.96 -11.81
CA GLU A 101 6.93 -7.15 -12.16
C GLU A 101 7.67 -7.67 -10.93
N GLU A 102 7.74 -8.97 -10.76
CA GLU A 102 8.59 -9.59 -9.75
C GLU A 102 10.01 -9.77 -10.27
N LEU A 103 10.97 -9.19 -9.53
CA LEU A 103 12.39 -9.44 -9.73
C LEU A 103 12.85 -10.48 -8.71
N ILE A 104 13.25 -11.65 -9.21
CA ILE A 104 13.59 -12.80 -8.38
C ILE A 104 15.09 -13.06 -8.44
N GLY A 105 15.71 -13.24 -7.28
CA GLY A 105 17.07 -13.74 -7.12
C GLY A 105 17.08 -15.09 -6.44
N GLY A 106 17.85 -16.01 -6.96
CA GLY A 106 17.97 -17.37 -6.40
C GLY A 106 16.63 -18.10 -6.33
N THR A 107 16.24 -18.52 -5.14
CA THR A 107 14.97 -19.21 -4.85
C THR A 107 13.96 -18.34 -4.12
N GLY A 108 14.15 -17.00 -4.14
CA GLY A 108 13.25 -16.06 -3.50
C GLY A 108 11.82 -16.15 -4.04
N ALA A 109 10.85 -16.01 -3.15
CA ALA A 109 9.43 -15.93 -3.50
C ALA A 109 8.67 -15.13 -2.45
N ASN A 110 7.76 -14.28 -2.91
CA ASN A 110 6.77 -13.65 -2.04
C ASN A 110 5.53 -14.53 -1.93
N VAL A 111 4.82 -14.39 -0.82
CA VAL A 111 3.56 -15.08 -0.57
C VAL A 111 2.45 -14.05 -0.43
N TYR A 112 1.43 -14.11 -1.29
CA TYR A 112 0.33 -13.13 -1.33
C TYR A 112 -0.96 -13.60 -0.65
N ASN A 113 -0.92 -14.71 0.06
CA ASN A 113 -2.02 -15.25 0.85
C ASN A 113 -1.65 -15.40 2.33
N ALA A 114 -0.74 -14.57 2.80
CA ALA A 114 -0.34 -14.53 4.19
C ALA A 114 -1.48 -14.01 5.09
N PRO A 115 -1.49 -14.32 6.40
CA PRO A 115 -2.52 -13.84 7.31
C PRO A 115 -2.64 -12.32 7.30
N ALA A 116 -3.85 -11.83 7.07
CA ALA A 116 -4.18 -10.41 7.02
C ALA A 116 -4.12 -9.72 8.39
N ARG A 117 -4.27 -8.39 8.38
CA ARG A 117 -4.36 -7.53 9.57
C ARG A 117 -5.53 -7.86 10.49
N PHE A 118 -6.58 -8.40 9.93
CA PHE A 118 -7.83 -8.62 10.63
C PHE A 118 -8.07 -10.11 10.84
N SER A 119 -8.42 -10.48 12.08
CA SER A 119 -8.84 -11.83 12.44
C SER A 119 -10.38 -11.92 12.50
N GLY A 120 -10.95 -13.06 12.17
CA GLY A 120 -12.38 -13.34 12.29
C GLY A 120 -13.05 -13.77 11.00
N GLU A 121 -14.37 -13.61 10.89
CA GLU A 121 -15.20 -14.08 9.76
C GLU A 121 -14.82 -13.50 8.38
N SER A 122 -14.01 -12.47 8.36
CA SER A 122 -13.53 -11.84 7.13
C SER A 122 -12.14 -12.30 6.68
N ALA A 123 -11.50 -13.20 7.42
CA ALA A 123 -10.15 -13.69 7.12
C ALA A 123 -10.02 -14.41 5.76
N GLU A 124 -11.13 -14.88 5.19
CA GLU A 124 -11.13 -15.56 3.87
C GLU A 124 -10.95 -14.61 2.68
N CYS A 125 -11.00 -13.29 2.90
CA CYS A 125 -10.97 -12.29 1.84
C CYS A 125 -9.92 -11.21 2.05
N ARG A 126 -9.05 -11.38 3.03
CA ARG A 126 -7.99 -10.43 3.34
C ARG A 126 -6.70 -11.17 3.53
N PHE A 127 -5.84 -10.93 2.59
CA PHE A 127 -4.49 -11.44 2.63
C PHE A 127 -3.53 -10.27 2.73
N ALA A 128 -2.28 -10.58 2.97
CA ALA A 128 -1.17 -9.67 2.93
C ALA A 128 -0.04 -10.31 2.14
N ALA A 129 0.86 -9.52 1.62
CA ALA A 129 2.10 -10.01 1.04
C ALA A 129 3.11 -10.30 2.16
N HIS A 130 3.69 -11.48 2.15
CA HIS A 130 4.82 -11.82 2.99
C HIS A 130 6.10 -11.75 2.17
N PHE A 131 6.92 -10.77 2.48
CA PHE A 131 8.24 -10.56 1.88
C PHE A 131 9.30 -11.26 2.70
N GLN A 132 10.19 -11.98 2.02
CA GLN A 132 11.36 -12.61 2.61
C GLN A 132 12.51 -12.44 1.62
N GLY A 133 13.63 -11.90 2.10
CA GLY A 133 14.75 -11.71 1.19
C GLY A 133 16.08 -11.51 1.89
N ASP A 134 17.11 -11.97 1.21
CA ASP A 134 18.52 -11.68 1.48
C ASP A 134 19.24 -11.41 0.15
N LYS A 135 20.56 -11.30 0.18
CA LYS A 135 21.35 -11.00 -1.01
C LYS A 135 21.35 -12.11 -2.07
N GLU A 136 21.09 -13.33 -1.67
CA GLU A 136 21.16 -14.52 -2.54
C GLU A 136 19.78 -14.96 -3.01
N ASN A 137 18.79 -14.82 -2.12
CA ASN A 137 17.42 -15.27 -2.35
C ASN A 137 16.45 -14.14 -2.03
N TYR A 138 15.81 -13.57 -3.04
CA TYR A 138 14.83 -12.49 -2.85
C TYR A 138 13.74 -12.51 -3.92
N SER A 139 12.61 -11.95 -3.58
CA SER A 139 11.60 -11.50 -4.52
C SER A 139 11.18 -10.09 -4.13
N ILE A 140 11.27 -9.17 -5.06
CA ILE A 140 10.90 -7.77 -4.90
C ILE A 140 9.99 -7.35 -6.03
N LEU A 141 9.19 -6.32 -5.84
CA LEU A 141 8.32 -5.79 -6.87
C LEU A 141 8.97 -4.57 -7.52
N SER A 142 8.89 -4.52 -8.85
CA SER A 142 9.30 -3.37 -9.66
C SER A 142 8.10 -2.83 -10.43
N ILE A 143 7.76 -1.58 -10.21
CA ILE A 143 6.78 -0.87 -11.02
C ILE A 143 7.55 -0.10 -12.08
N PRO A 144 7.31 -0.38 -13.38
CA PRO A 144 8.06 0.22 -14.47
C PRO A 144 7.99 1.74 -14.48
N GLU A 145 9.08 2.39 -14.85
CA GLU A 145 9.22 3.84 -14.99
C GLU A 145 8.12 4.45 -15.86
N GLU A 146 7.79 3.80 -16.96
CA GLU A 146 6.82 4.31 -17.93
C GLU A 146 5.42 4.51 -17.34
N GLY A 147 5.02 3.67 -16.41
CA GLY A 147 3.76 3.79 -15.69
C GLY A 147 3.71 4.97 -14.72
N LEU A 148 4.86 5.43 -14.23
CA LEU A 148 4.95 6.48 -13.21
C LEU A 148 5.41 7.84 -13.76
N LYS A 149 5.91 7.90 -14.99
CA LYS A 149 6.51 9.11 -15.60
C LYS A 149 5.62 10.34 -15.57
N SER A 150 4.33 10.18 -15.74
CA SER A 150 3.37 11.28 -15.73
C SER A 150 2.99 11.75 -14.32
N HIS A 151 3.34 10.96 -13.30
CA HIS A 151 2.79 11.12 -11.96
C HIS A 151 3.75 11.76 -10.95
N TYR A 152 5.07 11.77 -11.23
CA TYR A 152 6.09 12.16 -10.24
C TYR A 152 6.82 13.48 -10.48
N THR A 153 6.77 14.02 -11.69
CA THR A 153 7.48 15.26 -12.03
C THR A 153 6.81 16.48 -11.40
N GLU A 154 7.36 16.98 -10.32
CA GLU A 154 6.95 18.19 -9.59
C GLU A 154 5.69 18.07 -8.72
N SER A 155 5.11 16.89 -8.58
CA SER A 155 3.85 16.69 -7.88
C SER A 155 4.01 16.54 -6.38
N GLU A 156 2.96 16.92 -5.68
CA GLU A 156 2.71 16.52 -4.32
C GLU A 156 2.26 15.06 -4.33
N PHE A 157 2.66 14.28 -3.33
CA PHE A 157 2.24 12.87 -3.28
C PHE A 157 2.03 12.37 -1.86
N THR A 158 1.27 11.31 -1.75
CA THR A 158 1.08 10.54 -0.52
C THR A 158 1.30 9.06 -0.81
N VAL A 159 2.12 8.41 0.00
CA VAL A 159 2.28 6.96 0.02
C VAL A 159 1.76 6.44 1.35
N ALA A 160 0.83 5.49 1.32
CA ALA A 160 0.26 4.86 2.50
C ALA A 160 0.41 3.33 2.40
N PHE A 161 0.68 2.67 3.51
CA PHE A 161 0.82 1.21 3.56
C PHE A 161 0.79 0.70 4.99
N TRP A 162 0.49 -0.59 5.13
CA TRP A 162 0.60 -1.30 6.40
C TRP A 162 1.80 -2.24 6.38
N VAL A 163 2.54 -2.27 7.49
CA VAL A 163 3.69 -3.17 7.65
C VAL A 163 3.60 -3.87 9.01
N LYS A 164 3.97 -5.15 9.01
CA LYS A 164 4.20 -5.94 10.21
C LYS A 164 5.56 -6.59 10.13
N THR A 165 6.43 -6.27 11.07
CA THR A 165 7.76 -6.87 11.22
C THR A 165 8.00 -7.28 12.66
N SER A 166 8.92 -8.22 12.88
CA SER A 166 9.32 -8.63 14.22
C SER A 166 10.83 -8.88 14.31
N ASN A 167 11.42 -8.44 15.42
CA ASN A 167 12.82 -8.74 15.78
C ASN A 167 13.82 -8.47 14.64
N MET A 168 13.76 -7.29 14.04
CA MET A 168 14.62 -6.91 12.93
C MET A 168 16.09 -6.95 13.30
N THR A 169 16.89 -7.59 12.47
CA THR A 169 18.36 -7.66 12.62
C THR A 169 19.10 -6.71 11.68
N GLY A 170 18.38 -6.05 10.78
CA GLY A 170 18.94 -5.15 9.78
C GLY A 170 17.96 -4.06 9.39
N LYS A 171 18.30 -3.33 8.34
CA LYS A 171 17.39 -2.35 7.73
C LYS A 171 16.38 -3.07 6.86
N ASN A 172 15.11 -2.68 6.97
CA ASN A 172 14.02 -3.19 6.14
C ASN A 172 13.46 -2.03 5.32
N ALA A 173 13.74 -2.02 4.04
CA ALA A 173 13.21 -1.01 3.12
C ALA A 173 11.87 -1.47 2.57
N ILE A 174 10.88 -0.60 2.67
CA ILE A 174 9.52 -0.86 2.20
C ILE A 174 9.40 -0.47 0.74
N PHE A 175 9.88 0.71 0.39
CA PHE A 175 9.95 1.15 -0.99
C PHE A 175 11.20 1.98 -1.27
N HIS A 176 11.60 2.00 -2.54
CA HIS A 176 12.67 2.83 -3.05
C HIS A 176 12.41 3.23 -4.50
N GLN A 177 12.64 4.49 -4.82
CA GLN A 177 12.68 5.01 -6.18
C GLN A 177 13.94 5.85 -6.36
N GLY A 178 14.59 5.72 -7.52
CA GLY A 178 15.72 6.55 -7.89
C GLY A 178 17.08 5.91 -7.71
N VAL A 179 18.12 6.73 -7.76
CA VAL A 179 19.54 6.32 -7.70
C VAL A 179 20.14 6.76 -6.38
N GLY A 180 20.60 5.80 -5.61
CA GLY A 180 21.29 6.05 -4.34
C GLY A 180 22.68 6.70 -4.48
N PRO A 181 23.26 7.23 -3.39
CA PRO A 181 24.59 7.81 -3.38
C PRO A 181 25.64 6.76 -3.73
N GLY A 182 26.69 7.18 -4.47
CA GLY A 182 27.81 6.32 -4.86
C GLY A 182 27.77 5.84 -6.31
N ALA A 183 26.72 6.18 -7.05
CA ALA A 183 26.70 5.95 -8.48
C ALA A 183 27.73 6.87 -9.18
N THR A 184 28.67 6.29 -9.91
CA THR A 184 29.37 6.99 -10.99
C THR A 184 28.38 7.08 -12.17
N TYR A 185 27.33 7.80 -11.95
CA TYR A 185 26.29 7.98 -12.92
C TYR A 185 26.59 9.25 -13.73
N THR A 186 26.32 9.21 -15.03
CA THR A 186 26.51 10.38 -15.92
C THR A 186 25.51 11.51 -15.62
N ASP A 187 24.44 11.23 -14.87
CA ASP A 187 23.58 12.27 -14.30
C ASP A 187 24.25 12.82 -13.02
N PRO A 188 24.59 14.11 -12.96
CA PRO A 188 25.32 14.70 -11.84
C PRO A 188 24.52 14.78 -10.54
N VAL A 189 23.31 14.18 -10.48
CA VAL A 189 22.39 14.45 -9.39
C VAL A 189 21.64 13.18 -8.97
N PRO A 190 22.14 12.45 -7.95
CA PRO A 190 21.35 11.38 -7.34
C PRO A 190 20.06 11.96 -6.80
N ARG A 191 18.95 11.37 -7.21
CA ARG A 191 17.59 11.68 -6.77
C ARG A 191 16.97 10.38 -6.32
N GLN A 192 16.43 10.35 -5.12
CA GLN A 192 15.76 9.16 -4.61
C GLN A 192 14.66 9.51 -3.60
N SER A 193 13.63 8.71 -3.55
CA SER A 193 12.70 8.65 -2.44
C SER A 193 12.64 7.23 -1.90
N TRP A 194 12.59 7.09 -0.59
CA TRP A 194 12.55 5.78 0.04
C TRP A 194 12.00 5.85 1.46
N PHE A 195 11.48 4.72 1.90
CA PHE A 195 11.04 4.49 3.27
C PHE A 195 11.65 3.19 3.80
N ARG A 196 12.15 3.22 5.02
CA ARG A 196 12.66 2.04 5.69
C ARG A 196 12.46 2.10 7.21
N LEU A 197 12.42 0.93 7.81
CA LEU A 197 12.63 0.73 9.23
C LEU A 197 14.12 0.45 9.46
N ASP A 198 14.72 1.10 10.44
CA ASP A 198 16.15 0.93 10.75
C ASP A 198 16.37 -0.18 11.78
N THR A 199 17.62 -0.56 11.98
CA THR A 199 18.16 -1.77 12.59
C THR A 199 17.58 -2.15 13.96
N SER A 200 17.01 -1.24 14.71
CA SER A 200 16.42 -1.52 16.02
C SER A 200 14.88 -1.58 16.03
N GLY A 201 14.25 -1.40 14.86
CA GLY A 201 12.80 -1.20 14.76
C GLY A 201 12.30 0.08 15.43
N LYS A 202 13.20 0.89 15.99
CA LYS A 202 12.88 2.12 16.71
C LYS A 202 12.92 3.36 15.83
N THR A 203 13.69 3.33 14.75
CA THR A 203 13.84 4.45 13.83
C THR A 203 13.10 4.15 12.54
N VAL A 204 12.18 5.03 12.21
CA VAL A 204 11.46 5.03 10.94
C VAL A 204 11.99 6.19 10.12
N VAL A 205 12.38 5.93 8.88
CA VAL A 205 13.00 6.95 8.03
C VAL A 205 12.25 7.05 6.72
N PHE A 206 11.71 8.23 6.48
CA PHE A 206 11.21 8.66 5.17
C PHE A 206 12.16 9.71 4.59
N CYS A 207 12.64 9.46 3.39
CA CYS A 207 13.64 10.31 2.74
C CYS A 207 13.21 10.67 1.32
N VAL A 208 13.45 11.93 0.97
CA VAL A 208 13.54 12.39 -0.41
C VAL A 208 14.87 13.13 -0.54
N GLU A 209 15.77 12.57 -1.32
CA GLU A 209 17.15 13.06 -1.43
C GLU A 209 17.42 13.67 -2.82
N TYR A 210 18.17 14.77 -2.83
CA TYR A 210 18.65 15.42 -4.02
C TYR A 210 20.12 15.83 -3.85
N LYS A 211 20.97 15.48 -4.82
CA LYS A 211 22.41 15.84 -4.85
C LYS A 211 23.25 15.29 -3.68
N GLY A 212 22.93 14.15 -3.15
CA GLY A 212 23.71 13.55 -2.05
C GLY A 212 23.75 14.41 -0.79
N LYS A 213 22.91 15.43 -0.68
CA LYS A 213 22.74 16.19 0.55
C LYS A 213 21.75 15.46 1.44
N ALA A 214 22.28 14.67 2.34
CA ALA A 214 21.58 14.10 3.48
C ALA A 214 21.00 15.24 4.35
N GLY A 215 19.85 15.74 4.02
CA GLY A 215 19.21 16.83 4.74
C GLY A 215 17.70 16.71 4.80
N ASN A 216 17.16 15.78 4.03
CA ASN A 216 15.74 15.68 3.79
C ASN A 216 15.13 14.42 4.41
N TRP A 217 15.77 13.92 5.46
CA TRP A 217 15.28 12.76 6.18
C TRP A 217 14.29 13.21 7.24
N ALA A 218 13.10 12.65 7.18
CA ALA A 218 12.16 12.67 8.28
C ALA A 218 12.43 11.41 9.11
N GLU A 219 13.03 11.55 10.25
CA GLU A 219 13.36 10.45 11.17
C GLU A 219 12.45 10.51 12.40
N TYR A 220 11.83 9.41 12.71
CA TYR A 220 11.10 9.22 13.95
C TYR A 220 11.83 8.18 14.80
N GLU A 221 12.21 8.61 15.99
CA GLU A 221 12.74 7.74 17.03
C GLU A 221 11.72 7.68 18.18
N GLY A 222 11.15 6.52 18.39
CA GLY A 222 10.08 6.40 19.38
C GLY A 222 9.81 4.96 19.80
N LYS A 223 8.55 4.60 19.78
CA LYS A 223 8.11 3.24 20.05
C LYS A 223 8.78 2.27 19.05
N ARG A 224 9.16 1.10 19.53
CA ARG A 224 9.66 0.03 18.69
C ARG A 224 8.56 -0.42 17.71
N MET A 225 8.87 -0.47 16.42
CA MET A 225 7.94 -0.76 15.36
C MET A 225 8.13 -2.17 14.75
N ASP A 226 9.04 -2.96 15.28
CA ASP A 226 9.25 -4.37 14.98
C ASP A 226 8.75 -5.28 16.12
N ASP A 227 7.62 -4.91 16.70
CA ASP A 227 6.98 -5.57 17.85
C ASP A 227 6.11 -6.78 17.47
N GLY A 228 6.00 -7.06 16.18
CA GLY A 228 5.16 -8.14 15.65
C GLY A 228 3.70 -7.74 15.43
N GLU A 229 3.38 -6.46 15.59
CA GLU A 229 2.05 -5.92 15.31
C GLU A 229 2.02 -5.20 13.95
N TRP A 230 0.81 -4.95 13.45
CA TRP A 230 0.60 -4.15 12.26
C TRP A 230 0.65 -2.67 12.57
N HIS A 231 1.42 -1.92 11.78
CA HIS A 231 1.49 -0.47 11.85
C HIS A 231 1.19 0.16 10.50
N HIS A 232 0.40 1.22 10.54
CA HIS A 232 0.05 2.03 9.37
C HIS A 232 1.01 3.19 9.22
N TYR A 233 1.58 3.35 8.04
CA TYR A 233 2.48 4.46 7.72
C TYR A 233 1.90 5.28 6.58
N VAL A 234 1.95 6.60 6.71
CA VAL A 234 1.62 7.53 5.63
C VAL A 234 2.72 8.57 5.51
N CYS A 235 3.34 8.60 4.33
CA CYS A 235 4.34 9.57 3.95
C CYS A 235 3.70 10.61 3.04
N VAL A 236 3.69 11.86 3.45
CA VAL A 236 3.15 12.98 2.68
C VAL A 236 4.27 13.89 2.25
N TYR A 237 4.25 14.30 1.00
CA TYR A 237 5.22 15.21 0.41
C TYR A 237 4.47 16.37 -0.25
N GLN A 238 4.56 17.55 0.36
CA GLN A 238 3.79 18.72 -0.01
C GLN A 238 4.67 19.85 -0.53
N LYS A 239 4.26 20.52 -1.61
CA LYS A 239 4.92 21.72 -2.14
C LYS A 239 4.38 22.98 -1.45
N VAL A 240 5.26 23.74 -0.79
CA VAL A 240 4.92 24.99 -0.11
C VAL A 240 5.95 26.05 -0.46
N ASP A 241 5.53 27.16 -1.07
CA ASP A 241 6.37 28.33 -1.42
C ASP A 241 7.68 27.97 -2.16
N GLY A 242 7.59 27.07 -3.15
CA GLY A 242 8.74 26.62 -3.94
C GLY A 242 9.69 25.69 -3.20
N LYS A 243 9.38 25.33 -1.97
CA LYS A 243 10.06 24.30 -1.19
C LYS A 243 9.08 23.15 -0.93
N ARG A 244 9.55 22.09 -0.32
CA ARG A 244 8.69 20.94 0.00
C ARG A 244 8.78 20.60 1.47
N ASP A 245 7.62 20.32 2.04
CA ASP A 245 7.47 19.81 3.38
C ASP A 245 7.22 18.31 3.33
N SER A 246 7.77 17.59 4.28
CA SER A 246 7.56 16.15 4.44
C SER A 246 6.89 15.86 5.77
N TYR A 247 5.85 15.04 5.74
CA TYR A 247 5.12 14.62 6.92
C TYR A 247 5.12 13.09 7.01
N LEU A 248 5.28 12.59 8.22
CA LEU A 248 5.14 11.17 8.52
C LEU A 248 4.03 10.98 9.55
N TYR A 249 3.10 10.09 9.20
CA TYR A 249 2.07 9.61 10.12
C TYR A 249 2.32 8.13 10.42
N ILE A 250 2.12 7.76 11.66
CA ILE A 250 2.15 6.39 12.14
C ILE A 250 0.85 6.14 12.91
N ASP A 251 0.15 5.08 12.57
CA ASP A 251 -1.11 4.67 13.20
C ASP A 251 -2.15 5.81 13.28
N GLY A 252 -2.25 6.58 12.20
CA GLY A 252 -3.17 7.70 12.05
C GLY A 252 -2.74 9.01 12.72
N GLU A 253 -1.60 9.03 13.44
CA GLU A 253 -1.10 10.20 14.13
C GLU A 253 0.14 10.80 13.44
N LYS A 254 0.16 12.12 13.28
CA LYS A 254 1.32 12.83 12.71
C LYS A 254 2.48 12.84 13.71
N VAL A 255 3.56 12.15 13.38
CA VAL A 255 4.75 12.01 14.23
C VAL A 255 5.91 12.88 13.78
N ILE A 256 5.96 13.27 12.52
CA ILE A 256 7.00 14.13 11.96
C ILE A 256 6.40 15.17 11.03
N GLU A 257 6.92 16.39 11.18
CA GLU A 257 6.76 17.49 10.24
C GLU A 257 8.14 18.09 9.96
N LYS A 258 8.62 18.00 8.74
CA LYS A 258 9.88 18.58 8.31
C LYS A 258 9.68 19.57 7.19
N LYS A 259 9.98 20.84 7.46
CA LYS A 259 9.74 21.96 6.53
C LYS A 259 10.95 22.34 5.72
N GLY A 260 10.70 22.89 4.55
CA GLY A 260 11.70 23.57 3.74
C GLY A 260 12.71 22.68 3.06
N VAL A 261 12.34 21.46 2.78
CA VAL A 261 13.17 20.48 2.06
C VAL A 261 13.26 20.82 0.57
N ILE A 262 14.31 20.34 -0.09
CA ILE A 262 14.67 20.63 -1.47
C ILE A 262 13.55 20.34 -2.48
N ASP A 263 13.45 21.19 -3.49
CA ASP A 263 12.36 21.31 -4.47
C ASP A 263 12.38 20.29 -5.62
N LYS A 264 13.14 19.20 -5.58
CA LYS A 264 13.19 18.27 -6.71
C LYS A 264 12.87 16.84 -6.32
N VAL A 265 11.85 16.30 -6.93
CA VAL A 265 11.44 14.90 -6.82
C VAL A 265 12.19 14.05 -7.83
N VAL A 266 12.28 12.77 -7.54
CA VAL A 266 12.77 11.75 -8.46
C VAL A 266 11.78 11.61 -9.61
N ASP A 267 12.29 11.77 -10.79
CA ASP A 267 11.58 11.51 -12.03
C ASP A 267 12.28 10.39 -12.81
N ASN A 268 11.51 9.63 -13.58
CA ASN A 268 12.02 8.67 -14.56
C ASN A 268 12.79 7.47 -13.99
N TRP A 269 12.38 6.92 -12.85
CA TRP A 269 12.96 5.69 -12.30
C TRP A 269 11.88 4.71 -11.89
N PRO A 270 12.13 3.40 -12.03
CA PRO A 270 11.26 2.38 -11.49
C PRO A 270 11.07 2.54 -9.98
N TYR A 271 9.91 2.13 -9.52
CA TYR A 271 9.57 2.10 -8.11
C TYR A 271 9.70 0.67 -7.61
N TYR A 272 10.56 0.45 -6.62
CA TYR A 272 10.81 -0.86 -6.05
C TYR A 272 10.14 -1.00 -4.70
N ILE A 273 9.47 -2.12 -4.47
CA ILE A 273 8.83 -2.45 -3.20
C ILE A 273 9.49 -3.72 -2.64
N GLY A 274 9.79 -3.69 -1.33
CA GLY A 274 10.44 -4.78 -0.62
C GLY A 274 11.96 -4.69 -0.53
N CYS A 275 12.57 -3.63 -1.06
CA CYS A 275 14.02 -3.39 -0.92
C CYS A 275 14.42 -1.95 -1.17
N ASN A 276 15.69 -1.62 -0.89
CA ASN A 276 16.40 -0.55 -1.59
C ASN A 276 17.05 -1.13 -2.85
N TYR A 277 16.80 -0.54 -4.00
CA TYR A 277 17.45 -0.93 -5.25
C TYR A 277 18.43 0.17 -5.67
N ARG A 278 19.71 -0.06 -5.47
CA ARG A 278 20.73 0.98 -5.58
C ARG A 278 21.84 0.61 -6.54
N PHE A 279 22.46 1.66 -7.11
CA PHE A 279 23.67 1.49 -7.88
C PHE A 279 24.89 1.50 -6.93
N THR A 280 25.51 0.34 -6.74
CA THR A 280 26.70 0.15 -5.90
C THR A 280 27.73 -0.67 -6.66
N ASN A 281 29.02 -0.29 -6.55
CA ASN A 281 30.13 -1.01 -7.17
C ASN A 281 29.99 -1.24 -8.69
N GLY A 282 29.40 -0.28 -9.41
CA GLY A 282 29.27 -0.34 -10.87
C GLY A 282 28.05 -1.13 -11.39
N ALA A 283 27.16 -1.59 -10.52
CA ALA A 283 25.94 -2.31 -10.88
C ALA A 283 24.75 -1.91 -10.00
N PHE A 284 23.55 -2.06 -10.53
CA PHE A 284 22.33 -2.00 -9.72
C PHE A 284 22.13 -3.31 -8.98
N ALA A 285 21.84 -3.22 -7.69
CA ALA A 285 21.57 -4.38 -6.86
C ALA A 285 20.57 -4.04 -5.75
N PRO A 286 19.70 -4.99 -5.38
CA PRO A 286 18.82 -4.84 -4.23
C PRO A 286 19.62 -5.02 -2.92
N GLU A 287 19.22 -4.25 -1.91
CA GLU A 287 19.75 -4.32 -0.54
C GLU A 287 18.68 -3.96 0.49
N ASN A 288 18.93 -4.20 1.76
CA ASN A 288 18.00 -3.86 2.84
C ASN A 288 16.58 -4.43 2.63
N PHE A 289 16.51 -5.70 2.31
CA PHE A 289 15.26 -6.39 2.00
C PHE A 289 14.25 -6.30 3.13
N LEU A 290 12.98 -6.11 2.77
CA LEU A 290 11.88 -6.29 3.69
C LEU A 290 11.80 -7.76 4.11
N ASN A 291 11.81 -8.00 5.42
CA ASN A 291 11.45 -9.27 6.03
C ASN A 291 10.25 -9.04 6.93
N GLY A 292 9.06 -9.34 6.41
CA GLY A 292 7.81 -9.04 7.08
C GLY A 292 6.62 -9.04 6.14
N TYR A 293 5.55 -8.46 6.62
CA TYR A 293 4.28 -8.41 5.89
C TYR A 293 3.99 -6.98 5.45
N LEU A 294 3.44 -6.86 4.24
CA LEU A 294 3.00 -5.61 3.65
C LEU A 294 1.54 -5.76 3.18
N ASP A 295 0.75 -4.72 3.41
CA ASP A 295 -0.65 -4.71 3.03
C ASP A 295 -1.10 -3.30 2.62
N ASP A 296 -2.10 -3.21 1.74
CA ASP A 296 -2.72 -1.97 1.28
C ASP A 296 -1.69 -0.88 0.89
N PHE A 297 -0.79 -1.18 -0.06
CA PHE A 297 0.17 -0.19 -0.56
C PHE A 297 -0.51 0.75 -1.56
N ILE A 298 -0.64 2.02 -1.20
CA ILE A 298 -1.40 3.03 -1.94
C ILE A 298 -0.51 4.22 -2.26
N LEU A 299 -0.55 4.68 -3.51
CA LEU A 299 0.13 5.88 -3.97
C LEU A 299 -0.86 6.86 -4.59
N TYR A 300 -0.87 8.08 -4.06
CA TYR A 300 -1.62 9.21 -4.59
C TYR A 300 -0.70 10.30 -5.12
N GLU A 301 -1.06 10.91 -6.24
CA GLU A 301 -0.48 12.18 -6.74
C GLU A 301 -1.25 13.39 -6.16
N ARG A 302 -1.46 13.39 -4.87
CA ARG A 302 -2.04 14.47 -4.08
C ARG A 302 -1.72 14.29 -2.61
N ILE A 303 -2.01 15.32 -1.84
CA ILE A 303 -1.98 15.27 -0.39
C ILE A 303 -3.31 14.67 0.10
N LEU A 304 -3.22 13.68 0.97
CA LEU A 304 -4.36 13.24 1.77
C LEU A 304 -4.52 14.16 2.97
N SER A 305 -5.77 14.53 3.26
CA SER A 305 -6.12 15.23 4.50
C SER A 305 -5.92 14.33 5.71
N GLU A 306 -5.77 14.93 6.90
CA GLU A 306 -5.65 14.17 8.15
C GLU A 306 -6.87 13.27 8.40
N SER A 307 -8.07 13.68 7.94
CA SER A 307 -9.27 12.84 8.02
C SER A 307 -9.19 11.63 7.12
N GLU A 308 -8.73 11.79 5.89
CA GLU A 308 -8.53 10.64 4.97
C GLU A 308 -7.46 9.67 5.49
N ILE A 309 -6.38 10.20 6.07
CA ILE A 309 -5.33 9.37 6.71
C ILE A 309 -5.90 8.56 7.87
N LYS A 310 -6.71 9.19 8.73
CA LYS A 310 -7.39 8.49 9.83
C LYS A 310 -8.41 7.46 9.34
N GLU A 311 -9.09 7.74 8.24
CA GLU A 311 -10.01 6.78 7.62
C GLU A 311 -9.26 5.55 7.07
N LEU A 312 -8.10 5.74 6.42
CA LEU A 312 -7.25 4.63 5.97
C LEU A 312 -6.75 3.78 7.15
N TYR A 313 -6.37 4.41 8.25
CA TYR A 313 -5.94 3.70 9.46
C TYR A 313 -7.06 2.88 10.11
N ASN A 314 -8.28 3.41 10.14
CA ASN A 314 -9.43 2.77 10.80
C ASN A 314 -10.16 1.71 9.93
N ASN A 315 -9.58 1.35 8.78
CA ASN A 315 -10.12 0.34 7.82
C ASN A 315 -9.12 -0.76 7.47
#